data_e3822a637b16c1790f2813a50f33d7df
#
_entry.id   e3822a637b16c1790f2813a50f33d7df
#
_cell.length_a   1.000
_cell.length_b   1.000
_cell.length_c   1.000
_cell.angle_alpha   90.00
_cell.angle_beta   90.00
_cell.angle_gamma   90.00
#
_symmetry.space_group_name_H-M   'P 1'
#
loop_
_entity.id
_entity.type
_entity.pdbx_description
1 polymer ?
#
loop_
_entity_poly.entity_id
_entity_poly.type
_entity_poly.pdbx_seq_one_letter_code
_entity_poly.pdbx_strand_id
1 'polypeptide(L)'
;MTGDQLIAHNPASVWQVPDGFRSVYSHAVELKGAERLLFISGQFGVAPDGKLSAEFASQCEQAMDNVEALLKAAGMTTADIAKLTYYVTRAADFPALVDIRRRRWARNPAPSVTAIVVSALARAEYLIEIEAVAAAPSTTE
;
A
#
# COMPACT_ATOMS: atom_id res chain seq x y z
N MET A 1 10.60 -8.14 -5.97
CA MET A 1 10.29 -9.07 -7.07
C MET A 1 10.53 -8.41 -8.41
N THR A 2 10.87 -9.20 -9.40
CA THR A 2 10.97 -8.70 -10.77
C THR A 2 9.59 -8.68 -11.41
N GLY A 3 9.44 -7.99 -12.55
CA GLY A 3 8.20 -7.96 -13.30
C GLY A 3 7.72 -9.33 -13.78
N ASP A 4 8.62 -10.30 -13.86
CA ASP A 4 8.27 -11.66 -14.28
C ASP A 4 7.62 -12.47 -13.16
N GLN A 5 7.78 -12.03 -11.90
CA GLN A 5 7.28 -12.72 -10.72
C GLN A 5 6.01 -12.10 -10.18
N LEU A 6 5.77 -10.83 -10.45
CA LEU A 6 4.56 -10.13 -10.06
C LEU A 6 3.81 -9.77 -11.34
N ILE A 7 2.70 -10.45 -11.57
CA ILE A 7 1.94 -10.35 -12.81
C ILE A 7 0.60 -9.70 -12.52
N ALA A 8 0.35 -8.55 -13.16
CA ALA A 8 -0.94 -7.87 -13.04
C ALA A 8 -1.93 -8.45 -14.04
N HIS A 9 -3.17 -8.62 -13.61
CA HIS A 9 -4.27 -9.06 -14.44
C HIS A 9 -5.36 -8.00 -14.47
N ASN A 10 -5.60 -7.43 -15.66
CA ASN A 10 -6.63 -6.41 -15.88
C ASN A 10 -7.39 -6.78 -17.16
N PRO A 11 -8.13 -7.91 -17.16
CA PRO A 11 -8.78 -8.40 -18.39
C PRO A 11 -9.94 -7.52 -18.79
N ALA A 12 -10.29 -7.57 -20.09
CA ALA A 12 -11.41 -6.80 -20.63
C ALA A 12 -12.77 -7.24 -20.05
N SER A 13 -12.81 -8.39 -19.40
CA SER A 13 -14.05 -8.91 -18.79
C SER A 13 -14.41 -8.24 -17.47
N VAL A 14 -13.55 -7.38 -16.94
CA VAL A 14 -13.86 -6.56 -15.77
C VAL A 14 -13.75 -5.08 -16.13
N TRP A 15 -14.30 -4.21 -15.29
CA TRP A 15 -14.25 -2.78 -15.52
C TRP A 15 -12.78 -2.32 -15.66
N GLN A 16 -12.49 -1.55 -16.71
CA GLN A 16 -11.14 -1.08 -16.95
C GLN A 16 -10.66 -0.16 -15.84
N VAL A 17 -9.42 -0.35 -15.40
CA VAL A 17 -8.79 0.61 -14.50
C VAL A 17 -8.76 1.97 -15.19
N PRO A 18 -9.32 3.03 -14.58
CA PRO A 18 -9.29 4.36 -15.20
C PRO A 18 -7.85 4.82 -15.49
N ASP A 19 -7.68 5.58 -16.58
CA ASP A 19 -6.35 5.97 -17.05
C ASP A 19 -5.47 6.59 -15.97
N GLY A 20 -6.00 7.45 -15.14
CA GLY A 20 -5.23 8.10 -14.09
C GLY A 20 -4.80 7.20 -12.96
N PHE A 21 -5.23 5.92 -12.95
CA PHE A 21 -4.99 5.00 -11.84
C PHE A 21 -4.19 3.77 -12.23
N ARG A 22 -3.73 3.65 -13.48
CA ARG A 22 -3.00 2.46 -13.94
C ARG A 22 -1.68 2.22 -13.22
N SER A 23 -1.05 3.26 -12.70
CA SER A 23 0.16 3.14 -11.90
C SER A 23 -0.12 3.02 -10.41
N VAL A 24 -1.40 3.06 -10.02
CA VAL A 24 -1.83 3.10 -8.63
C VAL A 24 -2.36 1.75 -8.18
N TYR A 25 -3.16 1.07 -9.02
CA TYR A 25 -3.64 -0.26 -8.68
C TYR A 25 -3.89 -1.13 -9.92
N SER A 26 -3.86 -2.43 -9.70
CA SER A 26 -4.28 -3.46 -10.66
C SER A 26 -5.48 -4.19 -10.09
N HIS A 27 -6.33 -4.75 -10.95
CA HIS A 27 -7.48 -5.54 -10.48
C HIS A 27 -7.04 -6.79 -9.74
N ALA A 28 -6.02 -7.47 -10.24
CA ALA A 28 -5.48 -8.65 -9.58
C ALA A 28 -3.97 -8.70 -9.80
N VAL A 29 -3.28 -9.29 -8.85
CA VAL A 29 -1.84 -9.54 -8.94
C VAL A 29 -1.60 -10.99 -8.62
N GLU A 30 -0.90 -11.65 -9.52
CA GLU A 30 -0.46 -13.03 -9.35
C GLU A 30 1.02 -13.03 -8.98
N LEU A 31 1.40 -13.90 -8.05
CA LEU A 31 2.78 -14.05 -7.63
C LEU A 31 3.32 -15.39 -8.12
N LYS A 32 4.47 -15.37 -8.78
CA LYS A 32 5.18 -16.56 -9.22
C LYS A 32 6.54 -16.61 -8.56
N GLY A 33 6.93 -17.79 -8.04
CA GLY A 33 8.25 -18.00 -7.47
C GLY A 33 8.51 -17.20 -6.20
N ALA A 34 7.47 -16.72 -5.54
CA ALA A 34 7.62 -16.04 -4.27
C ALA A 34 7.82 -17.08 -3.17
N GLU A 35 8.96 -17.01 -2.50
CA GLU A 35 9.30 -17.92 -1.41
C GLU A 35 9.19 -17.28 -0.04
N ARG A 36 9.19 -15.93 -0.01
CA ARG A 36 9.04 -15.17 1.23
C ARG A 36 7.82 -14.27 1.11
N LEU A 37 6.96 -14.33 2.12
CA LEU A 37 5.80 -13.46 2.23
C LEU A 37 5.94 -12.60 3.49
N LEU A 38 5.64 -11.33 3.36
CA LEU A 38 5.67 -10.39 4.47
C LEU A 38 4.28 -9.82 4.66
N PHE A 39 3.68 -10.11 5.80
CA PHE A 39 2.37 -9.58 6.17
C PHE A 39 2.60 -8.40 7.11
N ILE A 40 2.31 -7.20 6.64
CA ILE A 40 2.49 -5.98 7.42
C ILE A 40 1.17 -5.61 8.06
N SER A 41 1.14 -5.63 9.38
CA SER A 41 -0.03 -5.20 10.15
C SER A 41 -0.38 -3.76 9.80
N GLY A 42 -1.65 -3.38 10.00
CA GLY A 42 -2.08 -2.03 9.77
C GLY A 42 -1.20 -1.01 10.48
N GLN A 43 -0.70 -0.03 9.73
CA GLN A 43 0.16 1.02 10.23
C GLN A 43 -0.62 2.31 10.31
N PHE A 44 -0.66 2.91 11.49
CA PHE A 44 -1.20 4.25 11.69
C PHE A 44 -0.11 5.29 11.38
N GLY A 45 -0.49 6.55 11.29
CA GLY A 45 0.46 7.63 11.07
C GLY A 45 1.19 8.07 12.33
N VAL A 46 1.59 7.11 13.17
CA VAL A 46 2.31 7.39 14.42
C VAL A 46 3.81 7.24 14.16
N ALA A 47 4.57 8.26 14.51
CA ALA A 47 6.02 8.25 14.35
C ALA A 47 6.69 7.35 15.40
N PRO A 48 7.96 6.95 15.17
CA PRO A 48 8.67 6.10 16.15
C PRO A 48 8.75 6.67 17.56
N ASP A 49 8.72 8.00 17.71
CA ASP A 49 8.72 8.66 19.02
C ASP A 49 7.30 8.77 19.63
N GLY A 50 6.28 8.22 18.96
CA GLY A 50 4.91 8.24 19.42
C GLY A 50 4.12 9.48 19.01
N LYS A 51 4.72 10.41 18.29
CA LYS A 51 4.02 11.64 17.85
C LYS A 51 3.04 11.34 16.73
N LEU A 52 1.92 12.06 16.76
CA LEU A 52 0.85 11.95 15.77
C LEU A 52 0.44 13.36 15.37
N SER A 53 0.47 13.63 14.06
CA SER A 53 -0.06 14.88 13.52
C SER A 53 -1.59 14.83 13.48
N ALA A 54 -2.24 15.98 13.63
CA ALA A 54 -3.68 16.09 13.44
C ALA A 54 -4.07 16.14 11.95
N GLU A 55 -3.09 16.35 11.07
CA GLU A 55 -3.33 16.52 9.64
C GLU A 55 -3.31 15.18 8.91
N PHE A 56 -4.31 14.94 8.03
CA PHE A 56 -4.40 13.70 7.28
C PHE A 56 -3.13 13.43 6.45
N ALA A 57 -2.68 14.45 5.70
CA ALA A 57 -1.52 14.26 4.82
C ALA A 57 -0.28 13.82 5.61
N SER A 58 -0.04 14.43 6.77
CA SER A 58 1.09 14.06 7.62
C SER A 58 0.95 12.67 8.18
N GLN A 59 -0.25 12.28 8.60
CA GLN A 59 -0.50 10.91 9.07
C GLN A 59 -0.28 9.89 7.94
N CYS A 60 -0.74 10.21 6.73
CA CYS A 60 -0.59 9.33 5.57
C CYS A 60 0.90 9.13 5.23
N GLU A 61 1.67 10.22 5.18
CA GLU A 61 3.10 10.13 4.91
C GLU A 61 3.81 9.29 5.97
N GLN A 62 3.47 9.49 7.24
CA GLN A 62 4.10 8.72 8.31
C GLN A 62 3.71 7.24 8.25
N ALA A 63 2.45 6.92 7.95
CA ALA A 63 2.03 5.53 7.80
C ALA A 63 2.79 4.86 6.66
N MET A 64 3.00 5.57 5.56
CA MET A 64 3.81 5.07 4.44
C MET A 64 5.27 4.87 4.83
N ASP A 65 5.84 5.80 5.59
CA ASP A 65 7.20 5.64 6.12
C ASP A 65 7.30 4.37 6.96
N ASN A 66 6.30 4.10 7.78
CA ASN A 66 6.27 2.91 8.63
C ASN A 66 6.24 1.64 7.79
N VAL A 67 5.41 1.61 6.75
CA VAL A 67 5.36 0.46 5.82
C VAL A 67 6.73 0.25 5.16
N GLU A 68 7.35 1.33 4.68
CA GLU A 68 8.66 1.24 4.02
C GLU A 68 9.75 0.75 4.99
N ALA A 69 9.69 1.19 6.25
CA ALA A 69 10.64 0.72 7.27
C ALA A 69 10.50 -0.78 7.53
N LEU A 70 9.26 -1.29 7.54
CA LEU A 70 9.02 -2.72 7.73
C LEU A 70 9.45 -3.55 6.53
N LEU A 71 9.22 -3.04 5.31
CA LEU A 71 9.75 -3.67 4.10
C LEU A 71 11.27 -3.77 4.18
N LYS A 72 11.92 -2.67 4.52
CA LYS A 72 13.38 -2.61 4.62
C LYS A 72 13.91 -3.61 5.64
N ALA A 73 13.23 -3.77 6.77
CA ALA A 73 13.62 -4.75 7.79
C ALA A 73 13.63 -6.16 7.25
N ALA A 74 12.79 -6.47 6.25
CA ALA A 74 12.73 -7.76 5.59
C ALA A 74 13.61 -7.85 4.34
N GLY A 75 14.38 -6.80 4.04
CA GLY A 75 15.19 -6.76 2.82
C GLY A 75 14.35 -6.58 1.57
N MET A 76 13.19 -5.95 1.71
CA MET A 76 12.25 -5.71 0.60
C MET A 76 12.10 -4.22 0.32
N THR A 77 11.50 -3.89 -0.81
CA THR A 77 11.19 -2.52 -1.20
C THR A 77 9.71 -2.42 -1.58
N THR A 78 9.25 -1.22 -1.91
CA THR A 78 7.87 -1.02 -2.35
C THR A 78 7.55 -1.78 -3.64
N ALA A 79 8.57 -2.13 -4.44
CA ALA A 79 8.38 -2.96 -5.64
C ALA A 79 7.90 -4.38 -5.29
N ASP A 80 8.09 -4.81 -4.04
CA ASP A 80 7.68 -6.15 -3.58
C ASP A 80 6.25 -6.18 -3.04
N ILE A 81 5.59 -5.04 -2.93
CA ILE A 81 4.21 -4.98 -2.43
C ILE A 81 3.28 -5.61 -3.46
N ALA A 82 2.52 -6.62 -3.03
CA ALA A 82 1.53 -7.29 -3.87
C ALA A 82 0.12 -6.76 -3.60
N LYS A 83 -0.18 -6.42 -2.34
CA LYS A 83 -1.51 -5.99 -1.93
C LYS A 83 -1.39 -4.86 -0.91
N LEU A 84 -2.21 -3.83 -1.10
CA LEU A 84 -2.37 -2.72 -0.16
C LEU A 84 -3.84 -2.58 0.21
N THR A 85 -4.11 -2.33 1.48
CA THR A 85 -5.43 -1.93 1.94
C THR A 85 -5.30 -0.63 2.73
N TYR A 86 -6.08 0.36 2.31
CA TYR A 86 -6.14 1.67 2.98
C TYR A 86 -7.49 1.79 3.68
N TYR A 87 -7.44 2.11 4.95
CA TYR A 87 -8.63 2.41 5.75
C TYR A 87 -8.57 3.89 6.11
N VAL A 88 -9.61 4.65 5.74
CA VAL A 88 -9.71 6.07 6.12
C VAL A 88 -11.02 6.29 6.86
N THR A 89 -11.07 7.32 7.70
CA THR A 89 -12.28 7.61 8.48
C THR A 89 -13.14 8.69 7.84
N ARG A 90 -12.63 9.38 6.81
CA ARG A 90 -13.38 10.44 6.13
C ARG A 90 -13.22 10.29 4.62
N ALA A 91 -14.34 10.23 3.90
CA ALA A 91 -14.31 10.13 2.44
C ALA A 91 -13.61 11.33 1.80
N ALA A 92 -13.69 12.51 2.42
CA ALA A 92 -13.07 13.73 1.92
C ALA A 92 -11.55 13.64 1.84
N ASP A 93 -10.93 12.67 2.53
CA ASP A 93 -9.47 12.48 2.50
C ASP A 93 -8.97 11.65 1.32
N PHE A 94 -9.87 11.00 0.56
CA PHE A 94 -9.47 10.18 -0.59
C PHE A 94 -8.64 10.94 -1.64
N PRO A 95 -8.99 12.17 -2.06
CA PRO A 95 -8.16 12.87 -3.04
C PRO A 95 -6.71 13.06 -2.57
N ALA A 96 -6.51 13.41 -1.30
CA ALA A 96 -5.17 13.55 -0.74
C ALA A 96 -4.43 12.20 -0.71
N LEU A 97 -5.12 11.13 -0.32
CA LEU A 97 -4.55 9.78 -0.33
C LEU A 97 -4.09 9.40 -1.73
N VAL A 98 -4.93 9.62 -2.75
CA VAL A 98 -4.60 9.28 -4.13
C VAL A 98 -3.36 10.05 -4.59
N ASP A 99 -3.29 11.35 -4.30
CA ASP A 99 -2.16 12.18 -4.68
C ASP A 99 -0.86 11.71 -4.03
N ILE A 100 -0.91 11.40 -2.74
CA ILE A 100 0.28 10.99 -1.98
C ILE A 100 0.78 9.64 -2.48
N ARG A 101 -0.11 8.65 -2.64
CA ARG A 101 0.32 7.33 -3.09
C ARG A 101 0.81 7.36 -4.54
N ARG A 102 0.22 8.20 -5.39
CA ARG A 102 0.69 8.35 -6.76
C ARG A 102 2.10 8.94 -6.79
N ARG A 103 2.39 9.88 -5.93
CA ARG A 103 3.71 10.50 -5.85
C ARG A 103 4.76 9.54 -5.27
N ARG A 104 4.38 8.73 -4.29
CA ARG A 104 5.34 7.89 -3.56
C ARG A 104 5.43 6.46 -4.07
N TRP A 105 4.30 5.86 -4.46
CA TRP A 105 4.22 4.42 -4.69
C TRP A 105 3.68 4.04 -6.07
N ALA A 106 3.60 4.97 -7.02
CA ALA A 106 3.23 4.65 -8.39
C ALA A 106 4.27 3.74 -9.01
N ARG A 107 3.81 2.70 -9.72
CA ARG A 107 4.71 1.75 -10.38
C ARG A 107 3.96 0.94 -11.43
N ASN A 108 4.71 0.19 -12.22
CA ASN A 108 4.19 -0.74 -13.22
C ASN A 108 4.96 -2.06 -13.12
N PRO A 109 4.31 -3.20 -12.83
CA PRO A 109 2.87 -3.32 -12.58
C PRO A 109 2.47 -2.76 -11.22
N ALA A 110 1.27 -2.24 -11.14
CA ALA A 110 0.73 -1.71 -9.89
C ALA A 110 0.22 -2.85 -8.99
N PRO A 111 0.24 -2.66 -7.67
CA PRO A 111 -0.26 -3.68 -6.76
C PRO A 111 -1.79 -3.79 -6.80
N SER A 112 -2.32 -4.87 -6.24
CA SER A 112 -3.75 -4.95 -5.93
C SER A 112 -4.04 -4.02 -4.76
N VAL A 113 -5.12 -3.23 -4.82
CA VAL A 113 -5.43 -2.22 -3.81
C VAL A 113 -6.91 -2.22 -3.48
N THR A 114 -7.23 -2.10 -2.20
CA THR A 114 -8.57 -1.78 -1.71
C THR A 114 -8.45 -0.56 -0.83
N ALA A 115 -9.35 0.41 -1.00
CA ALA A 115 -9.41 1.60 -0.15
C ALA A 115 -10.85 1.80 0.29
N ILE A 116 -11.07 1.87 1.58
CA ILE A 116 -12.43 1.95 2.16
C ILE A 116 -12.51 2.98 3.26
N VAL A 117 -13.71 3.53 3.44
CA VAL A 117 -14.04 4.38 4.58
C VAL A 117 -14.58 3.48 5.69
N VAL A 118 -14.05 3.66 6.89
CA VAL A 118 -14.53 2.95 8.08
C VAL A 118 -15.05 3.98 9.09
N SER A 119 -15.90 3.53 10.02
CA SER A 119 -16.52 4.44 10.99
C SER A 119 -15.51 4.98 11.99
N ALA A 120 -14.47 4.21 12.32
CA ALA A 120 -13.40 4.63 13.24
C ALA A 120 -12.24 3.66 13.13
N LEU A 121 -11.08 4.12 13.55
CA LEU A 121 -9.90 3.27 13.76
C LEU A 121 -9.71 3.05 15.28
N ALA A 122 -8.57 2.52 15.67
CA ALA A 122 -8.33 2.15 17.06
C ALA A 122 -8.43 3.33 18.03
N ARG A 123 -8.16 4.56 17.55
CA ARG A 123 -8.35 5.79 18.31
C ARG A 123 -9.03 6.83 17.43
N ALA A 124 -9.78 7.74 18.06
CA ALA A 124 -10.55 8.75 17.34
C ALA A 124 -9.67 9.68 16.51
N GLU A 125 -8.44 9.96 16.94
CA GLU A 125 -7.51 10.84 16.25
C GLU A 125 -6.79 10.19 15.09
N TYR A 126 -6.89 8.86 14.91
CA TYR A 126 -6.31 8.17 13.75
C TYR A 126 -7.21 8.35 12.53
N LEU A 127 -6.64 8.88 11.45
CA LEU A 127 -7.38 9.19 10.22
C LEU A 127 -7.11 8.20 9.10
N ILE A 128 -6.03 7.41 9.21
CA ILE A 128 -5.64 6.44 8.20
C ILE A 128 -4.94 5.25 8.85
N GLU A 129 -5.17 4.09 8.25
CA GLU A 129 -4.42 2.87 8.54
C GLU A 129 -4.08 2.20 7.22
N ILE A 130 -2.85 1.72 7.07
CA ILE A 130 -2.38 1.06 5.84
C ILE A 130 -1.84 -0.31 6.21
N GLU A 131 -2.39 -1.36 5.57
CA GLU A 131 -1.81 -2.69 5.70
C GLU A 131 -1.33 -3.18 4.33
N ALA A 132 -0.37 -4.09 4.31
CA ALA A 132 0.24 -4.53 3.08
C ALA A 132 0.65 -5.99 3.16
N VAL A 133 0.68 -6.64 2.00
CA VAL A 133 1.33 -7.93 1.82
C VAL A 133 2.39 -7.75 0.75
N ALA A 134 3.61 -8.14 1.06
CA ALA A 134 4.72 -8.10 0.12
C ALA A 134 5.29 -9.50 -0.07
N ALA A 135 5.95 -9.70 -1.19
CA ALA A 135 6.50 -11.00 -1.55
C ALA A 135 7.80 -10.82 -2.31
N ALA A 136 8.72 -11.75 -2.08
CA ALA A 136 10.02 -11.73 -2.75
C ALA A 136 10.51 -13.16 -2.96
N PRO A 137 11.44 -13.39 -3.91
CA PRO A 137 12.09 -14.69 -4.02
C PRO A 137 12.96 -14.94 -2.81
N SER A 138 13.42 -16.17 -2.63
CA SER A 138 14.34 -16.46 -1.55
C SER A 138 15.60 -15.62 -1.71
N THR A 139 16.16 -15.21 -0.57
CA THR A 139 17.46 -14.54 -0.60
C THR A 139 18.52 -15.63 -0.82
N THR A 140 19.28 -15.49 -1.90
CA THR A 140 20.43 -16.36 -2.16
C THR A 140 21.69 -15.53 -1.96
N GLU A 141 22.59 -16.09 -1.19
CA GLU A 141 23.89 -15.50 -0.91
C GLU A 141 24.98 -16.09 -1.82
#